data_51ced31eafe8dc6eb928f1c8349a0bbb
#
_entry.id   51ced31eafe8dc6eb928f1c8349a0bbb
#
_cell.length_a   1.000
_cell.length_b   1.000
_cell.length_c   1.000
_cell.angle_alpha   90.00
_cell.angle_beta   90.00
_cell.angle_gamma   90.00
#
_symmetry.space_group_name_H-M   'P 1'
#
loop_
_entity.id
_entity.type
_entity.pdbx_description
1 polymer ?
#
loop_
_entity_poly.entity_id
_entity_poly.type
_entity_poly.pdbx_seq_one_letter_code
_entity_poly.pdbx_strand_id
1 'polypeptide(L)'
;MKYYKNKKLIQKERGNFMKKVYFIGAGPGDPELITVKGQRIVKEADVIIYAGSLVPKEVIDCHKDGAEIYNSASMNLDEVMEVTIKAHKKGKLVARVHTGDPSIYGAIREQMDILDEYGIEYEVIPGVSSFVAAAAAIKKEFTLPDV
;
A
#
# COMPACT_ATOMS: atom_id res chain seq x y z
N MET A 1 11.27 13.90 -27.03
CA MET A 1 11.34 12.79 -26.07
C MET A 1 12.29 13.16 -24.93
N LYS A 2 11.77 13.69 -23.79
CA LYS A 2 12.60 14.17 -22.67
C LYS A 2 12.62 13.11 -21.56
N TYR A 3 13.58 12.20 -21.59
CA TYR A 3 13.75 11.15 -20.59
C TYR A 3 14.79 11.46 -19.50
N TYR A 4 15.14 12.72 -19.29
CA TYR A 4 16.01 13.12 -18.19
C TYR A 4 15.30 14.14 -17.30
N LYS A 5 14.42 13.67 -16.41
CA LYS A 5 14.04 14.48 -15.25
C LYS A 5 15.26 14.68 -14.36
N ASN A 6 15.60 15.93 -14.15
CA ASN A 6 16.71 16.46 -13.40
C ASN A 6 16.90 15.70 -12.06
N LYS A 7 18.13 15.26 -11.72
CA LYS A 7 18.47 14.60 -10.45
C LYS A 7 17.92 15.31 -9.20
N LYS A 8 17.79 16.65 -9.25
CA LYS A 8 17.18 17.46 -8.18
C LYS A 8 15.67 17.22 -8.02
N LEU A 9 14.93 16.94 -9.10
CA LEU A 9 13.51 16.58 -9.05
C LEU A 9 13.33 15.20 -8.45
N ILE A 10 14.18 14.24 -8.83
CA ILE A 10 14.17 12.87 -8.27
C ILE A 10 14.51 12.89 -6.77
N GLN A 11 15.44 13.76 -6.34
CA GLN A 11 15.78 13.91 -4.92
C GLN A 11 14.67 14.63 -4.13
N LYS A 12 13.96 15.60 -4.76
CA LYS A 12 12.80 16.27 -4.15
C LYS A 12 11.58 15.34 -4.06
N GLU A 13 11.37 14.50 -5.07
CA GLU A 13 10.37 13.45 -5.05
C GLU A 13 10.71 12.37 -4.00
N ARG A 14 11.99 11.99 -3.83
CA ARG A 14 12.42 11.07 -2.75
C ARG A 14 12.24 11.67 -1.36
N GLY A 15 12.55 12.96 -1.17
CA GLY A 15 12.33 13.64 0.12
C GLY A 15 10.87 13.79 0.49
N ASN A 16 9.99 13.95 -0.50
CA ASN A 16 8.54 13.99 -0.29
C ASN A 16 7.93 12.58 -0.13
N PHE A 17 8.58 11.57 -0.74
CA PHE A 17 8.23 10.17 -0.63
C PHE A 17 8.36 9.64 0.81
N MET A 18 9.40 10.04 1.54
CA MET A 18 9.67 9.63 2.92
C MET A 18 8.79 10.30 3.98
N LYS A 19 7.88 11.19 3.60
CA LYS A 19 7.01 11.93 4.53
C LYS A 19 5.56 11.52 4.49
N LYS A 20 5.19 10.53 3.66
CA LYS A 20 3.81 10.07 3.50
C LYS A 20 3.63 8.67 4.06
N VAL A 21 2.40 8.41 4.47
CA VAL A 21 1.91 7.05 4.69
C VAL A 21 1.28 6.55 3.38
N TYR A 22 1.58 5.33 2.99
CA TYR A 22 1.04 4.74 1.76
C TYR A 22 0.09 3.60 2.07
N PHE A 23 -1.17 3.72 1.64
CA PHE A 23 -2.11 2.61 1.60
C PHE A 23 -1.96 1.90 0.26
N ILE A 24 -1.56 0.64 0.27
CA ILE A 24 -1.16 -0.08 -0.95
C ILE A 24 -2.07 -1.29 -1.15
N GLY A 25 -2.64 -1.40 -2.35
CA GLY A 25 -3.33 -2.60 -2.78
C GLY A 25 -2.32 -3.69 -3.15
N ALA A 26 -2.38 -4.80 -2.42
CA ALA A 26 -1.52 -5.97 -2.65
C ALA A 26 -1.95 -6.82 -3.86
N GLY A 27 -3.13 -6.54 -4.42
CA GLY A 27 -3.73 -7.43 -5.39
C GLY A 27 -4.40 -8.66 -4.76
N PRO A 28 -4.79 -9.66 -5.56
CA PRO A 28 -5.61 -10.79 -5.12
C PRO A 28 -4.83 -11.94 -4.48
N GLY A 29 -3.52 -11.78 -4.27
CA GLY A 29 -2.66 -12.78 -3.65
C GLY A 29 -1.45 -13.18 -4.48
N ASP A 30 -1.51 -13.03 -5.81
CA ASP A 30 -0.37 -13.25 -6.70
C ASP A 30 0.60 -12.05 -6.59
N PRO A 31 1.88 -12.29 -6.22
CA PRO A 31 2.89 -11.21 -6.12
C PRO A 31 3.14 -10.47 -7.44
N GLU A 32 2.85 -11.06 -8.58
CA GLU A 32 2.97 -10.40 -9.89
C GLU A 32 1.81 -9.43 -10.18
N LEU A 33 0.72 -9.50 -9.40
CA LEU A 33 -0.46 -8.64 -9.56
C LEU A 33 -0.46 -7.41 -8.65
N ILE A 34 0.60 -7.18 -7.90
CA ILE A 34 0.82 -5.89 -7.25
C ILE A 34 1.22 -4.85 -8.30
N THR A 35 0.77 -3.61 -8.16
CA THR A 35 1.21 -2.56 -9.08
C THR A 35 2.70 -2.27 -8.94
N VAL A 36 3.35 -1.88 -10.03
CA VAL A 36 4.78 -1.48 -10.04
C VAL A 36 5.06 -0.40 -9.01
N LYS A 37 4.13 0.57 -8.85
CA LYS A 37 4.26 1.62 -7.84
C LYS A 37 4.16 1.06 -6.42
N GLY A 38 3.19 0.19 -6.16
CA GLY A 38 3.02 -0.47 -4.86
C GLY A 38 4.26 -1.27 -4.47
N GLN A 39 4.76 -2.12 -5.37
CA GLN A 39 5.96 -2.93 -5.12
C GLN A 39 7.19 -2.06 -4.83
N ARG A 40 7.38 -0.97 -5.59
CA ARG A 40 8.49 -0.04 -5.34
C ARG A 40 8.43 0.56 -3.94
N ILE A 41 7.24 0.95 -3.48
CA ILE A 41 7.06 1.52 -2.14
C ILE A 41 7.35 0.47 -1.06
N VAL A 42 6.87 -0.77 -1.23
CA VAL A 42 7.15 -1.89 -0.32
C VAL A 42 8.67 -2.13 -0.21
N LYS A 43 9.39 -2.12 -1.33
CA LYS A 43 10.86 -2.28 -1.36
C LYS A 43 11.60 -1.19 -0.59
N GLU A 44 11.08 0.03 -0.56
CA GLU A 44 11.71 1.19 0.08
C GLU A 44 11.20 1.45 1.50
N ALA A 45 10.12 0.80 1.93
CA ALA A 45 9.49 1.02 3.23
C ALA A 45 10.40 0.67 4.40
N ASP A 46 10.36 1.52 5.43
CA ASP A 46 11.03 1.27 6.72
C ASP A 46 10.12 0.48 7.66
N VAL A 47 8.81 0.68 7.51
CA VAL A 47 7.77 0.00 8.29
C VAL A 47 6.70 -0.50 7.32
N ILE A 48 6.38 -1.77 7.42
CA ILE A 48 5.31 -2.41 6.65
C ILE A 48 4.29 -2.96 7.62
N ILE A 49 3.04 -2.54 7.46
CA ILE A 49 1.91 -3.09 8.22
C ILE A 49 0.98 -3.76 7.20
N TYR A 50 0.85 -5.08 7.24
CA TYR A 50 0.07 -5.81 6.25
C TYR A 50 -1.09 -6.59 6.87
N ALA A 51 -2.17 -6.74 6.11
CA ALA A 51 -3.36 -7.50 6.54
C ALA A 51 -3.13 -9.01 6.34
N GLY A 52 -2.33 -9.61 7.23
CA GLY A 52 -1.79 -10.96 7.05
C GLY A 52 -2.80 -12.09 7.08
N SER A 53 -4.08 -11.82 7.38
CA SER A 53 -5.15 -12.80 7.19
C SER A 53 -5.52 -13.02 5.71
N LEU A 54 -5.20 -12.06 4.84
CA LEU A 54 -5.61 -12.03 3.44
C LEU A 54 -4.47 -11.68 2.46
N VAL A 55 -3.38 -11.10 2.95
CA VAL A 55 -2.19 -10.77 2.14
C VAL A 55 -1.13 -11.83 2.36
N PRO A 56 -0.80 -12.64 1.36
CA PRO A 56 0.30 -13.59 1.45
C PRO A 56 1.62 -12.86 1.71
N LYS A 57 2.50 -13.48 2.49
CA LYS A 57 3.79 -12.89 2.86
C LYS A 57 4.68 -12.65 1.64
N GLU A 58 4.56 -13.48 0.64
CA GLU A 58 5.30 -13.43 -0.61
C GLU A 58 5.13 -12.09 -1.34
N VAL A 59 3.98 -11.42 -1.17
CA VAL A 59 3.72 -10.10 -1.76
C VAL A 59 4.63 -9.02 -1.17
N ILE A 60 5.02 -9.18 0.10
CA ILE A 60 5.86 -8.21 0.81
C ILE A 60 7.32 -8.67 0.96
N ASP A 61 7.67 -9.88 0.56
CA ASP A 61 9.04 -10.44 0.69
C ASP A 61 10.09 -9.66 -0.11
N CYS A 62 9.66 -8.77 -0.99
CA CYS A 62 10.56 -7.87 -1.70
C CYS A 62 11.05 -6.67 -0.85
N HIS A 63 10.67 -6.59 0.43
CA HIS A 63 11.09 -5.50 1.32
C HIS A 63 12.61 -5.45 1.51
N LYS A 64 13.13 -4.28 1.86
CA LYS A 64 14.55 -4.11 2.18
C LYS A 64 14.92 -4.76 3.51
N ASP A 65 16.21 -5.08 3.68
CA ASP A 65 16.75 -5.52 4.96
C ASP A 65 16.54 -4.47 6.05
N GLY A 66 16.17 -4.91 7.24
CA GLY A 66 15.94 -4.04 8.40
C GLY A 66 14.59 -3.33 8.42
N ALA A 67 13.68 -3.61 7.48
CA ALA A 67 12.31 -3.14 7.56
C ALA A 67 11.57 -3.76 8.76
N GLU A 68 10.83 -2.95 9.51
CA GLU A 68 9.96 -3.43 10.59
C GLU A 68 8.65 -3.92 9.97
N ILE A 69 8.28 -5.18 10.23
CA ILE A 69 7.10 -5.80 9.63
C ILE A 69 6.08 -6.14 10.72
N TYR A 70 4.86 -5.64 10.55
CA TYR A 70 3.73 -5.87 11.46
C TYR A 70 2.60 -6.58 10.71
N ASN A 71 2.14 -7.69 11.30
CA ASN A 71 0.92 -8.35 10.84
C ASN A 71 -0.28 -7.79 11.61
N SER A 72 -1.16 -7.07 10.92
CA SER A 72 -2.33 -6.45 11.55
C SER A 72 -3.52 -7.39 11.77
N ALA A 73 -3.40 -8.67 11.48
CA ALA A 73 -4.48 -9.65 11.74
C ALA A 73 -4.86 -9.76 13.23
N SER A 74 -3.91 -9.45 14.13
CA SER A 74 -4.10 -9.46 15.58
C SER A 74 -4.09 -8.06 16.22
N MET A 75 -4.11 -7.00 15.40
CA MET A 75 -4.05 -5.61 15.86
C MET A 75 -5.42 -4.93 15.69
N ASN A 76 -5.78 -4.10 16.66
CA ASN A 76 -6.91 -3.18 16.53
C ASN A 76 -6.49 -1.89 15.81
N LEU A 77 -7.46 -0.99 15.57
CA LEU A 77 -7.22 0.28 14.86
C LEU A 77 -6.19 1.15 15.60
N ASP A 78 -6.33 1.30 16.91
CA ASP A 78 -5.47 2.15 17.72
C ASP A 78 -4.00 1.68 17.67
N GLU A 79 -3.78 0.37 17.76
CA GLU A 79 -2.44 -0.25 17.68
C GLU A 79 -1.80 -0.02 16.31
N VAL A 80 -2.57 -0.17 15.22
CA VAL A 80 -2.10 0.10 13.86
C VAL A 80 -1.71 1.57 13.70
N MET A 81 -2.57 2.47 14.20
CA MET A 81 -2.32 3.90 14.10
C MET A 81 -1.18 4.37 14.99
N GLU A 82 -1.02 3.80 16.18
CA GLU A 82 0.12 4.08 17.06
C GLU A 82 1.45 3.76 16.36
N VAL A 83 1.57 2.57 15.77
CA VAL A 83 2.76 2.17 15.01
C VAL A 83 2.99 3.12 13.84
N THR A 84 1.95 3.43 13.08
CA THR A 84 2.01 4.29 11.90
C THR A 84 2.50 5.71 12.27
N ILE A 85 1.85 6.35 13.23
CA ILE A 85 2.15 7.71 13.67
C ILE A 85 3.56 7.79 14.28
N LYS A 86 3.92 6.81 15.12
CA LYS A 86 5.24 6.73 15.76
C LYS A 86 6.36 6.57 14.73
N ALA A 87 6.14 5.75 13.71
CA ALA A 87 7.08 5.57 12.61
C ALA A 87 7.22 6.85 11.78
N HIS A 88 6.09 7.46 11.39
CA HIS A 88 6.08 8.72 10.64
C HIS A 88 6.80 9.86 11.38
N LYS A 89 6.57 10.02 12.69
CA LYS A 89 7.26 11.03 13.52
C LYS A 89 8.79 10.84 13.56
N LYS A 90 9.27 9.62 13.32
CA LYS A 90 10.70 9.31 13.19
C LYS A 90 11.24 9.50 11.77
N GLY A 91 10.43 10.05 10.86
CA GLY A 91 10.79 10.25 9.45
C GLY A 91 10.87 8.94 8.64
N LYS A 92 10.25 7.86 9.12
CA LYS A 92 10.21 6.56 8.44
C LYS A 92 9.12 6.54 7.37
N LEU A 93 9.39 5.85 6.27
CA LEU A 93 8.41 5.53 5.24
C LEU A 93 7.54 4.37 5.72
N VAL A 94 6.22 4.58 5.75
CA VAL A 94 5.24 3.59 6.19
C VAL A 94 4.42 3.09 5.01
N ALA A 95 4.40 1.77 4.81
CA ALA A 95 3.56 1.07 3.84
C ALA A 95 2.47 0.27 4.58
N ARG A 96 1.21 0.68 4.43
CA ARG A 96 0.04 -0.06 4.91
C ARG A 96 -0.52 -0.89 3.75
N VAL A 97 -0.32 -2.21 3.80
CA VAL A 97 -0.63 -3.12 2.69
C VAL A 97 -1.95 -3.84 2.95
N HIS A 98 -2.89 -3.66 2.03
CA HIS A 98 -4.25 -4.23 2.06
C HIS A 98 -4.42 -5.26 0.95
N THR A 99 -5.28 -6.25 1.16
CA THR A 99 -5.67 -7.19 0.11
C THR A 99 -6.44 -6.49 -1.01
N GLY A 100 -6.30 -6.95 -2.24
CA GLY A 100 -7.01 -6.41 -3.39
C GLY A 100 -6.72 -4.93 -3.62
N ASP A 101 -7.77 -4.12 -3.54
CA ASP A 101 -7.72 -2.66 -3.60
C ASP A 101 -8.13 -2.07 -2.25
N PRO A 102 -7.39 -1.08 -1.69
CA PRO A 102 -7.69 -0.50 -0.38
C PRO A 102 -9.05 0.18 -0.31
N SER A 103 -9.58 0.65 -1.43
CA SER A 103 -10.87 1.35 -1.49
C SER A 103 -12.08 0.41 -1.44
N ILE A 104 -11.84 -0.92 -1.55
CA ILE A 104 -12.89 -1.93 -1.54
C ILE A 104 -12.75 -2.79 -0.30
N TYR A 105 -13.59 -2.56 0.70
CA TYR A 105 -13.56 -3.24 1.99
C TYR A 105 -12.22 -3.15 2.76
N GLY A 106 -11.39 -2.14 2.45
CA GLY A 106 -10.06 -1.96 3.04
C GLY A 106 -10.07 -1.34 4.45
N ALA A 107 -11.22 -0.84 4.93
CA ALA A 107 -11.35 -0.12 6.21
C ALA A 107 -10.28 0.99 6.38
N ILE A 108 -9.99 1.72 5.29
CA ILE A 108 -8.96 2.76 5.31
C ILE A 108 -9.50 4.13 5.73
N ARG A 109 -10.82 4.34 5.69
CA ARG A 109 -11.42 5.67 5.97
C ARG A 109 -11.06 6.15 7.36
N GLU A 110 -11.30 5.33 8.38
CA GLU A 110 -11.01 5.70 9.77
C GLU A 110 -9.52 5.95 9.98
N GLN A 111 -8.66 5.20 9.30
CA GLN A 111 -7.21 5.41 9.34
C GLN A 111 -6.82 6.76 8.69
N MET A 112 -7.44 7.10 7.55
CA MET A 112 -7.21 8.39 6.88
C MET A 112 -7.71 9.56 7.73
N ASP A 113 -8.89 9.44 8.33
CA ASP A 113 -9.45 10.47 9.22
C ASP A 113 -8.50 10.77 10.39
N ILE A 114 -7.93 9.73 11.00
CA ILE A 114 -6.92 9.88 12.07
C ILE A 114 -5.64 10.54 11.53
N LEU A 115 -5.15 10.16 10.35
CA LEU A 115 -3.96 10.79 9.77
C LEU A 115 -4.19 12.27 9.46
N ASP A 116 -5.39 12.64 9.01
CA ASP A 116 -5.80 14.02 8.77
C ASP A 116 -5.78 14.84 10.06
N GLU A 117 -6.27 14.29 11.19
CA GLU A 117 -6.20 14.92 12.51
C GLU A 117 -4.76 15.19 12.97
N TYR A 118 -3.82 14.31 12.61
CA TYR A 118 -2.39 14.48 12.91
C TYR A 118 -1.64 15.31 11.86
N GLY A 119 -2.29 15.76 10.79
CA GLY A 119 -1.66 16.50 9.69
C GLY A 119 -0.63 15.66 8.92
N ILE A 120 -0.81 14.34 8.86
CA ILE A 120 0.08 13.39 8.19
C ILE A 120 -0.42 13.16 6.77
N GLU A 121 0.40 13.49 5.78
CA GLU A 121 0.08 13.20 4.37
C GLU A 121 0.09 11.70 4.09
N TYR A 122 -0.88 11.27 3.30
CA TYR A 122 -0.97 9.88 2.83
C TYR A 122 -1.30 9.81 1.33
N GLU A 123 -1.09 8.65 0.76
CA GLU A 123 -1.45 8.36 -0.63
C GLU A 123 -2.03 6.94 -0.72
N VAL A 124 -3.11 6.80 -1.49
CA VAL A 124 -3.72 5.48 -1.76
C VAL A 124 -3.24 4.99 -3.12
N ILE A 125 -2.61 3.82 -3.14
CA ILE A 125 -2.15 3.14 -4.35
C ILE A 125 -3.14 2.03 -4.66
N PRO A 126 -3.85 2.11 -5.79
CA PRO A 126 -4.84 1.10 -6.15
C PRO A 126 -4.20 -0.28 -6.37
N GLY A 127 -5.01 -1.31 -6.27
CA GLY A 127 -4.62 -2.68 -6.52
C GLY A 127 -5.65 -3.43 -7.36
N VAL A 128 -5.28 -4.62 -7.83
CA VAL A 128 -6.20 -5.51 -8.53
C VAL A 128 -7.13 -6.15 -7.51
N SER A 129 -8.42 -5.81 -7.57
CA SER A 129 -9.43 -6.36 -6.68
C SER A 129 -9.73 -7.82 -6.99
N SER A 130 -10.11 -8.60 -5.97
CA SER A 130 -10.40 -10.03 -6.09
C SER A 130 -11.50 -10.36 -7.10
N PHE A 131 -12.52 -9.52 -7.24
CA PHE A 131 -13.60 -9.77 -8.20
C PHE A 131 -13.14 -9.63 -9.66
N VAL A 132 -12.22 -8.68 -9.94
CA VAL A 132 -11.60 -8.53 -11.27
C VAL A 132 -10.68 -9.70 -11.57
N ALA A 133 -9.89 -10.13 -10.59
CA ALA A 133 -9.02 -11.30 -10.72
C ALA A 133 -9.84 -12.58 -10.92
N ALA A 134 -10.97 -12.72 -10.22
CA ALA A 134 -11.88 -13.85 -10.42
C ALA A 134 -12.44 -13.89 -11.85
N ALA A 135 -12.86 -12.74 -12.40
CA ALA A 135 -13.31 -12.65 -13.79
C ALA A 135 -12.25 -13.16 -14.78
N ALA A 136 -11.00 -12.72 -14.59
CA ALA A 136 -9.88 -13.17 -15.39
C ALA A 136 -9.64 -14.68 -15.28
N ALA A 137 -9.68 -15.24 -14.05
CA ALA A 137 -9.47 -16.66 -13.80
C ALA A 137 -10.51 -17.55 -14.47
N ILE A 138 -11.78 -17.13 -14.48
CA ILE A 138 -12.88 -17.85 -15.13
C ILE A 138 -13.08 -17.44 -16.60
N LYS A 139 -12.25 -16.54 -17.14
CA LYS A 139 -12.31 -16.03 -18.51
C LYS A 139 -13.69 -15.43 -18.86
N LYS A 140 -14.21 -14.60 -17.96
CA LYS A 140 -15.49 -13.90 -18.13
C LYS A 140 -15.30 -12.40 -18.11
N GLU A 141 -16.04 -11.72 -18.97
CA GLU A 141 -16.26 -10.28 -18.88
C GLU A 141 -17.53 -10.02 -18.07
N PHE A 142 -17.47 -9.07 -17.13
CA PHE A 142 -18.61 -8.73 -16.29
C PHE A 142 -19.54 -7.69 -16.94
N THR A 143 -19.02 -6.96 -17.91
CA THR A 143 -19.79 -5.98 -18.65
C THR A 143 -20.29 -6.59 -19.95
N LEU A 144 -21.58 -6.46 -20.22
CA LEU A 144 -22.19 -6.91 -21.47
C LEU A 144 -22.55 -5.66 -22.29
N PRO A 145 -22.25 -5.63 -23.61
CA PRO A 145 -22.78 -4.60 -24.49
C PRO A 145 -24.30 -4.71 -24.53
N ASP A 146 -24.97 -3.59 -24.62
CA ASP A 146 -26.43 -3.48 -24.78
C ASP A 146 -27.29 -3.94 -23.58
N VAL A 147 -26.78 -3.89 -22.36
CA VAL A 147 -27.55 -4.13 -21.12
C VAL A 147 -27.64 -2.88 -20.28
#